data_ef349166e795997708ec4da4d4100715
#
_entry.id   ef349166e795997708ec4da4d4100715
#
_cell.length_a   1.000
_cell.length_b   1.000
_cell.length_c   1.000
_cell.angle_alpha   90.00
_cell.angle_beta   90.00
_cell.angle_gamma   90.00
#
_symmetry.space_group_name_H-M   'P 1'
#
loop_
_entity.id
_entity.type
_entity.pdbx_description
1 polymer ?
#
loop_
_entity_poly.entity_id
_entity_poly.type
_entity_poly.pdbx_seq_one_letter_code
_entity_poly.pdbx_strand_id
1 'polypeptide(L)'
;VPMFRRLPVLAGATVLLFTTACGGGSAPRPGERTTQISDPADVDAQAAALLAEMSLEEKVGQLLVPVLSGTTAEENAEVIERYHPGGFIYFPENLETPEQVAAMSNGLQERATGTGAGIPLFLGVDEEQGLVSRLPFGARFPDAMALGAARDPELARELAAATAEQLAAVGINLDYAPVADVNVNADNPVIGIRSFSSDPELVGELAAAEVAAFQDGGVVAVAKHFPGHGDTDVDSHTGLPVIDKSRDEWERVDLPPFQRLVDAGVDMVMTAHVLMPQLGDAEEPATLSPHLITGVLREELGYDGVVTTDALNMEGVRQTHDDGEVAVRAVLAGADQLLMPPDVDLAYSAVLSAVEEGRISEERLDESVLRILRLKLRRGLFDAAPADAEQAAQVATQPEHHEAAQRVADASVTLLRNTNGVLPLARTATVHVLGVGAEEIGAALADLGLTVTDSLSGADAVVVGTDGARGDAEQQRLVARAQASGAPVVVVAQGTPYDLSVLPDVDAFLAVYSTMEVSRVAAARVVAGEVSPSGRLPVDIPGTELGFGDGLSY
;
A
#
# COMPACT_ATOMS: atom_id res chain seq x y z
N VAL A 1 -6.72 67.95 39.92
CA VAL A 1 -7.64 68.51 40.90
C VAL A 1 -9.06 68.32 40.39
N PRO A 2 -10.02 67.95 41.25
CA PRO A 2 -10.83 66.74 41.15
C PRO A 2 -12.30 67.02 40.85
N MET A 3 -13.12 65.98 40.63
CA MET A 3 -14.36 65.90 41.44
C MET A 3 -15.20 64.70 41.12
N PHE A 4 -15.50 63.96 42.14
CA PHE A 4 -16.54 62.97 42.37
C PHE A 4 -17.93 63.31 41.79
N ARG A 5 -18.69 62.33 41.37
CA ARG A 5 -20.06 62.11 41.86
C ARG A 5 -20.62 60.73 41.65
N ARG A 6 -21.35 60.28 42.62
CA ARG A 6 -21.86 58.99 43.02
C ARG A 6 -23.07 58.49 42.18
N LEU A 7 -23.25 57.20 42.26
CA LEU A 7 -24.43 56.35 41.91
C LEU A 7 -25.80 56.93 42.36
N PRO A 8 -26.91 56.35 41.72
CA PRO A 8 -27.64 55.38 42.56
C PRO A 8 -28.07 54.08 41.81
N VAL A 9 -28.27 53.09 42.65
CA VAL A 9 -28.86 51.77 42.47
C VAL A 9 -30.35 51.92 42.23
N LEU A 10 -30.91 51.13 41.24
CA LEU A 10 -32.31 50.79 41.24
C LEU A 10 -32.46 49.32 40.81
N ALA A 11 -33.09 48.56 41.68
CA ALA A 11 -33.53 47.19 41.51
C ALA A 11 -34.76 47.11 40.58
N GLY A 12 -34.89 46.06 39.79
CA GLY A 12 -36.07 45.85 38.99
C GLY A 12 -36.12 44.51 38.28
N ALA A 13 -36.81 43.57 38.91
CA ALA A 13 -37.66 42.49 38.37
C ALA A 13 -37.16 41.61 37.21
N THR A 14 -36.93 40.36 37.58
CA THR A 14 -36.81 39.18 36.71
C THR A 14 -38.13 38.87 35.99
N VAL A 15 -38.12 38.88 34.66
CA VAL A 15 -39.18 38.28 33.84
C VAL A 15 -38.55 37.08 33.11
N LEU A 16 -38.95 35.85 33.49
CA LEU A 16 -38.66 34.64 32.73
C LEU A 16 -39.55 34.64 31.48
N LEU A 17 -38.92 34.81 30.31
CA LEU A 17 -39.56 34.46 29.03
C LEU A 17 -39.01 33.08 28.60
N PHE A 18 -39.90 32.07 28.65
CA PHE A 18 -39.66 30.79 27.95
C PHE A 18 -39.81 31.01 26.45
N THR A 19 -38.71 31.00 25.72
CA THR A 19 -38.71 30.82 24.28
C THR A 19 -38.47 29.37 23.97
N THR A 20 -39.50 28.67 23.50
CA THR A 20 -39.38 27.36 22.84
C THR A 20 -38.64 27.55 21.54
N ALA A 21 -37.34 27.21 21.51
CA ALA A 21 -36.56 27.06 20.30
C ALA A 21 -36.86 25.66 19.70
N CYS A 22 -37.57 25.62 18.58
CA CYS A 22 -37.61 24.45 17.70
C CYS A 22 -36.20 24.29 17.11
N GLY A 23 -35.40 23.40 17.68
CA GLY A 23 -34.14 22.94 17.10
C GLY A 23 -34.45 22.02 15.93
N GLY A 24 -34.29 22.53 14.70
CA GLY A 24 -34.17 21.67 13.53
C GLY A 24 -32.80 20.96 13.62
N GLY A 25 -32.80 19.72 14.03
CA GLY A 25 -31.65 18.84 13.91
C GLY A 25 -31.39 18.60 12.44
N SER A 26 -30.30 19.15 11.91
CA SER A 26 -29.74 18.71 10.64
C SER A 26 -29.29 17.27 10.84
N ALA A 27 -29.75 16.36 9.99
CA ALA A 27 -29.22 15.01 9.93
C ALA A 27 -27.70 15.09 9.64
N PRO A 28 -26.89 14.24 10.28
CA PRO A 28 -25.46 14.20 9.98
C PRO A 28 -25.28 13.82 8.50
N ARG A 29 -24.31 14.48 7.85
CA ARG A 29 -23.92 14.16 6.47
C ARG A 29 -23.37 12.73 6.45
N PRO A 30 -23.65 11.90 5.42
CA PRO A 30 -22.98 10.63 5.23
C PRO A 30 -21.48 10.92 5.02
N GLY A 31 -20.62 10.40 5.89
CA GLY A 31 -19.16 10.55 5.79
C GLY A 31 -18.45 11.04 7.05
N GLU A 32 -19.13 11.64 8.02
CA GLU A 32 -18.50 11.96 9.30
C GLU A 32 -18.64 10.76 10.28
N ARG A 33 -17.81 9.72 10.08
CA ARG A 33 -17.49 8.83 11.19
C ARG A 33 -16.50 9.56 12.07
N THR A 34 -16.97 10.21 13.12
CA THR A 34 -16.11 10.55 14.26
C THR A 34 -15.70 9.21 14.88
N THR A 35 -14.52 8.71 14.52
CA THR A 35 -13.81 7.75 15.35
C THR A 35 -13.63 8.44 16.71
N GLN A 36 -14.42 8.03 17.72
CA GLN A 36 -14.10 8.37 19.10
C GLN A 36 -12.76 7.67 19.38
N ILE A 37 -11.69 8.44 19.31
CA ILE A 37 -10.39 8.02 19.85
C ILE A 37 -10.67 7.89 21.35
N SER A 38 -10.84 6.63 21.82
CA SER A 38 -10.93 6.35 23.24
C SER A 38 -9.64 6.87 23.90
N ASP A 39 -9.75 7.42 25.10
CA ASP A 39 -8.55 7.85 25.85
C ASP A 39 -7.54 6.68 25.85
N PRO A 40 -6.27 6.89 25.52
CA PRO A 40 -5.26 5.82 25.51
C PRO A 40 -5.25 4.99 26.81
N ALA A 41 -5.52 5.62 27.96
CA ALA A 41 -5.63 4.92 29.23
C ALA A 41 -6.84 3.98 29.30
N ASP A 42 -7.96 4.32 28.63
CA ASP A 42 -9.13 3.44 28.54
C ASP A 42 -8.86 2.25 27.61
N VAL A 43 -8.13 2.47 26.51
CA VAL A 43 -7.70 1.41 25.58
C VAL A 43 -6.78 0.42 26.31
N ASP A 44 -5.80 0.89 27.06
CA ASP A 44 -4.88 0.03 27.81
C ASP A 44 -5.62 -0.81 28.86
N ALA A 45 -6.54 -0.20 29.60
CA ALA A 45 -7.33 -0.91 30.60
C ALA A 45 -8.26 -1.97 29.98
N GLN A 46 -8.89 -1.66 28.85
CA GLN A 46 -9.75 -2.61 28.12
C GLN A 46 -8.94 -3.76 27.52
N ALA A 47 -7.79 -3.47 26.88
CA ALA A 47 -6.90 -4.49 26.33
C ALA A 47 -6.40 -5.45 27.42
N ALA A 48 -6.01 -4.93 28.59
CA ALA A 48 -5.58 -5.74 29.72
C ALA A 48 -6.72 -6.61 30.31
N ALA A 49 -7.95 -6.09 30.33
CA ALA A 49 -9.11 -6.84 30.79
C ALA A 49 -9.44 -8.00 29.82
N LEU A 50 -9.41 -7.75 28.50
CA LEU A 50 -9.62 -8.79 27.49
C LEU A 50 -8.53 -9.87 27.58
N LEU A 51 -7.25 -9.47 27.67
CA LEU A 51 -6.14 -10.40 27.80
C LEU A 51 -6.30 -11.33 29.02
N ALA A 52 -6.78 -10.79 30.14
CA ALA A 52 -6.94 -11.57 31.38
C ALA A 52 -8.08 -12.63 31.29
N GLU A 53 -8.99 -12.50 30.34
CA GLU A 53 -10.08 -13.46 30.10
C GLU A 53 -9.70 -14.54 29.08
N MET A 54 -8.61 -14.34 28.32
CA MET A 54 -8.19 -15.25 27.26
C MET A 54 -7.43 -16.47 27.81
N SER A 55 -7.72 -17.65 27.27
CA SER A 55 -6.91 -18.84 27.47
C SER A 55 -5.56 -18.75 26.75
N LEU A 56 -4.61 -19.62 27.07
CA LEU A 56 -3.32 -19.70 26.38
C LEU A 56 -3.50 -19.98 24.88
N GLU A 57 -4.40 -20.88 24.57
CA GLU A 57 -4.76 -21.27 23.19
C GLU A 57 -5.29 -20.08 22.39
N GLU A 58 -6.18 -19.29 22.96
CA GLU A 58 -6.71 -18.09 22.31
C GLU A 58 -5.64 -17.01 22.12
N LYS A 59 -4.75 -16.82 23.08
CA LYS A 59 -3.61 -15.89 22.96
C LYS A 59 -2.70 -16.28 21.82
N VAL A 60 -2.34 -17.56 21.68
CA VAL A 60 -1.54 -18.06 20.56
C VAL A 60 -2.27 -17.87 19.24
N GLY A 61 -3.58 -18.11 19.21
CA GLY A 61 -4.42 -17.91 18.04
C GLY A 61 -4.36 -16.48 17.51
N GLN A 62 -4.36 -15.48 18.40
CA GLN A 62 -4.30 -14.06 17.99
C GLN A 62 -3.03 -13.68 17.19
N LEU A 63 -1.97 -14.47 17.29
CA LEU A 63 -0.77 -14.23 16.50
C LEU A 63 -0.92 -14.71 15.04
N LEU A 64 -1.88 -15.58 14.73
CA LEU A 64 -2.03 -16.19 13.41
C LEU A 64 -2.88 -15.34 12.47
N VAL A 65 -2.42 -15.18 11.24
CA VAL A 65 -3.15 -14.56 10.12
C VAL A 65 -3.08 -15.49 8.91
N PRO A 66 -3.93 -16.54 8.86
CA PRO A 66 -3.98 -17.45 7.72
C PRO A 66 -4.63 -16.84 6.48
N VAL A 67 -4.43 -17.49 5.34
CA VAL A 67 -5.13 -17.20 4.08
C VAL A 67 -6.58 -17.67 4.18
N LEU A 68 -7.50 -16.89 3.62
CA LEU A 68 -8.92 -17.28 3.50
C LEU A 68 -9.10 -18.43 2.49
N SER A 69 -10.07 -19.29 2.80
CA SER A 69 -10.53 -20.33 1.88
C SER A 69 -11.86 -19.93 1.25
N GLY A 70 -11.99 -20.15 -0.06
CA GLY A 70 -13.23 -19.94 -0.80
C GLY A 70 -13.76 -18.49 -0.78
N THR A 71 -15.05 -18.33 -0.93
CA THR A 71 -15.74 -17.02 -1.05
C THR A 71 -16.79 -16.78 0.02
N THR A 72 -16.86 -17.68 1.04
CA THR A 72 -17.85 -17.60 2.12
C THR A 72 -17.20 -17.72 3.50
N ALA A 73 -17.84 -17.12 4.51
CA ALA A 73 -17.40 -17.27 5.90
C ALA A 73 -17.50 -18.71 6.42
N GLU A 74 -18.43 -19.52 5.87
CA GLU A 74 -18.65 -20.92 6.28
C GLU A 74 -17.41 -21.78 6.01
N GLU A 75 -16.72 -21.53 4.89
CA GLU A 75 -15.52 -22.29 4.49
C GLU A 75 -14.34 -22.06 5.43
N ASN A 76 -14.41 -21.03 6.30
CA ASN A 76 -13.39 -20.68 7.28
C ASN A 76 -13.82 -20.94 8.74
N ALA A 77 -15.03 -21.49 8.94
CA ALA A 77 -15.61 -21.69 10.26
C ALA A 77 -14.73 -22.56 11.18
N GLU A 78 -14.22 -23.68 10.67
CA GLU A 78 -13.36 -24.59 11.45
C GLU A 78 -12.07 -23.91 11.92
N VAL A 79 -11.45 -23.07 11.08
CA VAL A 79 -10.22 -22.34 11.43
C VAL A 79 -10.51 -21.33 12.53
N ILE A 80 -11.63 -20.60 12.44
CA ILE A 80 -12.03 -19.62 13.46
C ILE A 80 -12.31 -20.30 14.80
N GLU A 81 -13.13 -21.36 14.79
CA GLU A 81 -13.58 -22.05 16.01
C GLU A 81 -12.44 -22.81 16.71
N ARG A 82 -11.47 -23.31 15.93
CA ARG A 82 -10.37 -24.13 16.46
C ARG A 82 -9.18 -23.30 16.93
N TYR A 83 -8.82 -22.24 16.20
CA TYR A 83 -7.57 -21.50 16.45
C TYR A 83 -7.79 -20.09 16.97
N HIS A 84 -8.98 -19.51 16.87
CA HIS A 84 -9.25 -18.11 17.23
C HIS A 84 -8.24 -17.11 16.64
N PRO A 85 -8.01 -17.08 15.29
CA PRO A 85 -6.94 -16.32 14.69
C PRO A 85 -7.09 -14.82 14.92
N GLY A 86 -5.97 -14.09 14.89
CA GLY A 86 -5.96 -12.63 15.01
C GLY A 86 -6.52 -11.93 13.78
N GLY A 87 -6.49 -12.58 12.64
CA GLY A 87 -6.99 -12.05 11.37
C GLY A 87 -6.95 -13.08 10.25
N PHE A 88 -7.30 -12.62 9.05
CA PHE A 88 -7.17 -13.34 7.79
C PHE A 88 -6.68 -12.39 6.70
N ILE A 89 -6.06 -12.94 5.65
CA ILE A 89 -5.72 -12.21 4.43
C ILE A 89 -6.54 -12.70 3.25
N TYR A 90 -7.09 -11.73 2.47
CA TYR A 90 -7.79 -11.94 1.22
C TYR A 90 -6.82 -12.03 0.04
N PHE A 91 -7.17 -12.89 -0.92
CA PHE A 91 -6.53 -12.99 -2.23
C PHE A 91 -7.58 -12.91 -3.34
N PRO A 92 -7.18 -12.74 -4.63
CA PRO A 92 -8.14 -12.59 -5.73
C PRO A 92 -9.19 -13.71 -5.82
N GLU A 93 -8.84 -14.93 -5.43
CA GLU A 93 -9.75 -16.09 -5.41
C GLU A 93 -10.88 -16.00 -4.38
N ASN A 94 -10.77 -15.06 -3.43
CA ASN A 94 -11.79 -14.81 -2.41
C ASN A 94 -12.71 -13.64 -2.79
N LEU A 95 -12.37 -12.88 -3.83
CA LEU A 95 -12.95 -11.58 -4.17
C LEU A 95 -13.70 -11.66 -5.50
N GLU A 96 -15.03 -11.57 -5.48
CA GLU A 96 -15.87 -11.64 -6.71
C GLU A 96 -16.61 -10.32 -6.95
N THR A 97 -17.49 -9.93 -6.04
CA THR A 97 -18.27 -8.69 -6.11
C THR A 97 -18.25 -7.95 -4.79
N PRO A 98 -18.51 -6.62 -4.76
CA PRO A 98 -18.55 -5.87 -3.51
C PRO A 98 -19.53 -6.47 -2.49
N GLU A 99 -20.70 -6.93 -2.96
CA GLU A 99 -21.73 -7.51 -2.10
C GLU A 99 -21.31 -8.86 -1.50
N GLN A 100 -20.62 -9.69 -2.30
CA GLN A 100 -20.12 -10.98 -1.82
C GLN A 100 -19.03 -10.77 -0.77
N VAL A 101 -18.08 -9.87 -1.01
CA VAL A 101 -16.99 -9.59 -0.07
C VAL A 101 -17.54 -8.99 1.24
N ALA A 102 -18.49 -8.06 1.17
CA ALA A 102 -19.16 -7.50 2.34
C ALA A 102 -19.87 -8.59 3.17
N ALA A 103 -20.59 -9.50 2.49
CA ALA A 103 -21.26 -10.62 3.17
C ALA A 103 -20.26 -11.59 3.81
N MET A 104 -19.14 -11.90 3.13
CA MET A 104 -18.08 -12.74 3.66
C MET A 104 -17.40 -12.10 4.87
N SER A 105 -17.02 -10.83 4.79
CA SER A 105 -16.40 -10.07 5.90
C SER A 105 -17.30 -10.04 7.13
N ASN A 106 -18.60 -9.75 6.93
CA ASN A 106 -19.57 -9.75 8.02
C ASN A 106 -19.72 -11.13 8.69
N GLY A 107 -19.82 -12.19 7.89
CA GLY A 107 -19.94 -13.56 8.41
C GLY A 107 -18.69 -14.02 9.16
N LEU A 108 -17.48 -13.62 8.71
CA LEU A 108 -16.22 -13.89 9.42
C LEU A 108 -16.18 -13.18 10.77
N GLN A 109 -16.57 -11.90 10.83
CA GLN A 109 -16.65 -11.13 12.08
C GLN A 109 -17.68 -11.69 13.05
N GLU A 110 -18.87 -12.04 12.55
CA GLU A 110 -19.94 -12.64 13.38
C GLU A 110 -19.47 -13.95 14.04
N ARG A 111 -18.77 -14.81 13.28
CA ARG A 111 -18.22 -16.06 13.82
C ARG A 111 -17.13 -15.80 14.85
N ALA A 112 -16.17 -14.93 14.55
CA ALA A 112 -15.07 -14.65 15.46
C ALA A 112 -15.53 -14.03 16.77
N THR A 113 -16.46 -13.07 16.72
CA THR A 113 -17.02 -12.44 17.92
C THR A 113 -18.03 -13.34 18.67
N GLY A 114 -18.53 -14.36 18.00
CA GLY A 114 -19.45 -15.37 18.59
C GLY A 114 -18.74 -16.53 19.28
N THR A 115 -17.41 -16.61 19.28
CA THR A 115 -16.64 -17.72 19.86
C THR A 115 -15.48 -17.23 20.72
N GLY A 116 -15.02 -18.06 21.66
CA GLY A 116 -13.91 -17.73 22.57
C GLY A 116 -14.12 -16.42 23.31
N ALA A 117 -13.06 -15.63 23.43
CA ALA A 117 -13.07 -14.31 24.06
C ALA A 117 -13.76 -13.22 23.21
N GLY A 118 -14.35 -13.57 22.07
CA GLY A 118 -15.13 -12.64 21.22
C GLY A 118 -14.30 -11.54 20.55
N ILE A 119 -13.05 -11.82 20.19
CA ILE A 119 -12.14 -10.85 19.60
C ILE A 119 -12.41 -10.72 18.09
N PRO A 120 -12.68 -9.51 17.57
CA PRO A 120 -12.86 -9.29 16.13
C PRO A 120 -11.57 -9.52 15.34
N LEU A 121 -11.71 -9.83 14.06
CA LEU A 121 -10.59 -10.14 13.15
C LEU A 121 -10.01 -8.89 12.51
N PHE A 122 -8.69 -8.88 12.30
CA PHE A 122 -8.14 -8.14 11.18
C PHE A 122 -8.47 -8.87 9.88
N LEU A 123 -9.10 -8.18 8.95
CA LEU A 123 -9.40 -8.66 7.61
C LEU A 123 -8.53 -7.84 6.65
N GLY A 124 -7.43 -8.44 6.21
CA GLY A 124 -6.37 -7.77 5.48
C GLY A 124 -6.34 -8.14 4.00
N VAL A 125 -5.70 -7.28 3.21
CA VAL A 125 -5.43 -7.48 1.79
C VAL A 125 -4.14 -6.75 1.42
N ASP A 126 -3.47 -7.16 0.33
CA ASP A 126 -2.44 -6.33 -0.32
C ASP A 126 -3.09 -5.51 -1.44
N GLU A 127 -3.43 -4.27 -1.18
CA GLU A 127 -4.00 -3.35 -2.16
C GLU A 127 -3.06 -2.14 -2.32
N GLU A 128 -1.82 -2.40 -2.79
CA GLU A 128 -0.81 -1.36 -3.07
C GLU A 128 -1.19 -0.50 -4.27
N GLN A 129 -2.22 -0.90 -5.01
CA GLN A 129 -2.59 -0.40 -6.33
C GLN A 129 -1.58 -0.81 -7.44
N GLY A 130 -1.86 -0.45 -8.69
CA GLY A 130 -1.01 -0.85 -9.82
C GLY A 130 -0.85 -2.36 -9.95
N LEU A 131 0.41 -2.82 -9.95
CA LEU A 131 0.77 -4.24 -10.11
C LEU A 131 0.22 -5.13 -8.98
N VAL A 132 0.21 -4.61 -7.76
CA VAL A 132 -0.28 -5.34 -6.57
C VAL A 132 -1.63 -4.78 -6.16
N SER A 133 -2.66 -5.17 -6.90
CA SER A 133 -4.05 -4.84 -6.65
C SER A 133 -4.89 -6.12 -6.69
N ARG A 134 -5.67 -6.38 -5.66
CA ARG A 134 -6.43 -7.62 -5.48
C ARG A 134 -7.91 -7.45 -5.74
N LEU A 135 -8.48 -6.26 -5.47
CA LEU A 135 -9.90 -6.01 -5.71
C LEU A 135 -10.22 -6.06 -7.21
N PRO A 136 -11.19 -6.90 -7.66
CA PRO A 136 -11.60 -6.95 -9.07
C PRO A 136 -12.58 -5.83 -9.44
N PHE A 137 -12.90 -4.93 -8.52
CA PHE A 137 -13.85 -3.83 -8.66
C PHE A 137 -13.27 -2.54 -8.07
N GLY A 138 -13.94 -1.43 -8.32
CA GLY A 138 -13.50 -0.12 -7.83
C GLY A 138 -12.57 0.61 -8.81
N ALA A 139 -12.11 1.77 -8.39
CA ALA A 139 -11.12 2.53 -9.14
C ALA A 139 -9.73 1.92 -8.95
N ARG A 140 -8.99 1.83 -10.04
CA ARG A 140 -7.61 1.33 -10.05
C ARG A 140 -6.65 2.48 -10.30
N PHE A 141 -5.73 2.65 -9.39
CA PHE A 141 -4.71 3.69 -9.45
C PHE A 141 -3.42 3.17 -10.10
N PRO A 142 -2.55 4.07 -10.60
CA PRO A 142 -1.21 3.69 -11.02
C PRO A 142 -0.37 3.14 -9.87
N ASP A 143 0.76 2.50 -10.23
CA ASP A 143 1.75 2.01 -9.27
C ASP A 143 2.42 3.15 -8.47
N ALA A 144 3.00 2.83 -7.31
CA ALA A 144 3.61 3.81 -6.41
C ALA A 144 4.69 4.68 -7.08
N MET A 145 5.45 4.12 -8.05
CA MET A 145 6.44 4.90 -8.79
C MET A 145 5.83 6.07 -9.58
N ALA A 146 4.56 5.99 -9.98
CA ALA A 146 3.85 7.12 -10.59
C ALA A 146 3.65 8.27 -9.60
N LEU A 147 3.29 7.97 -8.33
CA LEU A 147 3.26 8.99 -7.28
C LEU A 147 4.64 9.59 -7.03
N GLY A 148 5.68 8.75 -7.05
CA GLY A 148 7.07 9.21 -6.98
C GLY A 148 7.45 10.17 -8.11
N ALA A 149 6.91 9.96 -9.32
CA ALA A 149 7.10 10.88 -10.45
C ALA A 149 6.26 12.16 -10.32
N ALA A 150 5.06 12.06 -9.77
CA ALA A 150 4.19 13.23 -9.51
C ALA A 150 4.72 14.12 -8.38
N ARG A 151 5.37 13.53 -7.35
CA ARG A 151 5.99 14.22 -6.19
C ARG A 151 5.00 15.08 -5.41
N ASP A 152 3.76 14.65 -5.36
CA ASP A 152 2.68 15.39 -4.68
C ASP A 152 2.07 14.51 -3.58
N PRO A 153 2.32 14.82 -2.29
CA PRO A 153 1.74 14.08 -1.16
C PRO A 153 0.21 14.12 -1.09
N GLU A 154 -0.43 15.14 -1.68
CA GLU A 154 -1.89 15.19 -1.71
C GLU A 154 -2.46 14.16 -2.69
N LEU A 155 -1.77 13.87 -3.79
CA LEU A 155 -2.17 12.78 -4.70
C LEU A 155 -2.01 11.40 -4.05
N ALA A 156 -0.95 11.20 -3.25
CA ALA A 156 -0.78 10.00 -2.45
C ALA A 156 -1.91 9.87 -1.40
N ARG A 157 -2.27 10.96 -0.76
CA ARG A 157 -3.42 11.01 0.17
C ARG A 157 -4.75 10.70 -0.53
N GLU A 158 -4.99 11.26 -1.72
CA GLU A 158 -6.21 11.00 -2.51
C GLU A 158 -6.31 9.51 -2.89
N LEU A 159 -5.21 8.91 -3.34
CA LEU A 159 -5.13 7.47 -3.65
C LEU A 159 -5.50 6.64 -2.43
N ALA A 160 -4.79 6.83 -1.33
CA ALA A 160 -4.98 6.03 -0.12
C ALA A 160 -6.36 6.23 0.51
N ALA A 161 -6.92 7.46 0.47
CA ALA A 161 -8.27 7.73 0.96
C ALA A 161 -9.34 6.99 0.12
N ALA A 162 -9.22 7.02 -1.22
CA ALA A 162 -10.13 6.28 -2.09
C ALA A 162 -10.00 4.76 -1.91
N THR A 163 -8.78 4.25 -1.76
CA THR A 163 -8.52 2.82 -1.48
C THR A 163 -9.11 2.42 -0.13
N ALA A 164 -8.88 3.22 0.93
CA ALA A 164 -9.44 2.98 2.26
C ALA A 164 -10.98 2.94 2.25
N GLU A 165 -11.62 3.84 1.51
CA GLU A 165 -13.09 3.85 1.37
C GLU A 165 -13.60 2.59 0.67
N GLN A 166 -12.92 2.14 -0.39
CA GLN A 166 -13.28 0.90 -1.10
C GLN A 166 -13.12 -0.34 -0.21
N LEU A 167 -12.02 -0.43 0.55
CA LEU A 167 -11.76 -1.54 1.48
C LEU A 167 -12.76 -1.55 2.63
N ALA A 168 -12.95 -0.41 3.29
CA ALA A 168 -13.89 -0.29 4.42
C ALA A 168 -15.33 -0.60 4.01
N ALA A 169 -15.75 -0.23 2.80
CA ALA A 169 -17.10 -0.49 2.29
C ALA A 169 -17.42 -1.99 2.19
N VAL A 170 -16.41 -2.84 1.96
CA VAL A 170 -16.58 -4.30 1.91
C VAL A 170 -16.16 -5.00 3.22
N GLY A 171 -15.88 -4.23 4.29
CA GLY A 171 -15.52 -4.76 5.60
C GLY A 171 -14.07 -5.22 5.75
N ILE A 172 -13.20 -4.92 4.78
CA ILE A 172 -11.74 -5.08 4.90
C ILE A 172 -11.22 -3.91 5.72
N ASN A 173 -10.46 -4.20 6.78
CA ASN A 173 -10.05 -3.22 7.79
C ASN A 173 -8.53 -3.09 7.96
N LEU A 174 -7.76 -3.77 7.11
CA LEU A 174 -6.31 -3.73 7.10
C LEU A 174 -5.80 -3.80 5.65
N ASP A 175 -4.86 -2.90 5.30
CA ASP A 175 -4.14 -2.96 4.04
C ASP A 175 -2.64 -3.15 4.31
N TYR A 176 -2.05 -4.17 3.68
CA TYR A 176 -0.60 -4.37 3.72
C TYR A 176 0.10 -3.39 2.78
N ALA A 177 -0.11 -2.12 3.01
CA ALA A 177 0.45 -0.95 2.32
C ALA A 177 0.64 0.22 3.31
N PRO A 178 1.55 1.16 3.03
CA PRO A 178 2.37 1.33 1.82
C PRO A 178 3.71 0.59 1.84
N VAL A 179 4.30 0.47 0.63
CA VAL A 179 5.70 0.07 0.46
C VAL A 179 6.62 1.23 0.83
N ALA A 180 7.51 1.02 1.80
CA ALA A 180 8.48 2.00 2.28
C ALA A 180 9.92 1.72 1.81
N ASP A 181 10.08 0.75 0.89
CA ASP A 181 11.37 0.37 0.34
C ASP A 181 11.90 1.45 -0.61
N VAL A 182 13.20 1.72 -0.54
CA VAL A 182 13.89 2.69 -1.42
C VAL A 182 14.52 1.95 -2.59
N ASN A 183 14.03 2.16 -3.80
CA ASN A 183 14.44 1.40 -5.00
C ASN A 183 15.76 1.93 -5.59
N VAL A 184 16.88 1.54 -5.01
CA VAL A 184 18.22 1.94 -5.47
C VAL A 184 18.84 0.96 -6.48
N ASN A 185 18.22 -0.21 -6.66
CA ASN A 185 18.67 -1.23 -7.60
C ASN A 185 17.69 -1.35 -8.79
N ALA A 186 18.13 -0.94 -9.98
CA ALA A 186 17.32 -1.01 -11.20
C ALA A 186 17.05 -2.46 -11.68
N ASP A 187 17.76 -3.44 -11.15
CA ASP A 187 17.60 -4.87 -11.44
C ASP A 187 16.78 -5.59 -10.35
N ASN A 188 16.20 -4.84 -9.39
CA ASN A 188 15.36 -5.41 -8.34
C ASN A 188 14.11 -6.08 -8.96
N PRO A 189 13.96 -7.41 -8.78
CA PRO A 189 12.89 -8.16 -9.45
C PRO A 189 11.54 -8.12 -8.72
N VAL A 190 11.52 -7.64 -7.47
CA VAL A 190 10.33 -7.76 -6.58
C VAL A 190 9.76 -6.42 -6.16
N ILE A 191 10.58 -5.41 -5.90
CA ILE A 191 10.13 -4.07 -5.50
C ILE A 191 9.92 -3.20 -6.73
N GLY A 192 10.99 -2.78 -7.39
CA GLY A 192 10.91 -2.04 -8.66
C GLY A 192 9.86 -0.93 -8.65
N ILE A 193 8.83 -1.08 -9.49
CA ILE A 193 7.74 -0.12 -9.68
C ILE A 193 6.82 0.05 -8.46
N ARG A 194 6.85 -0.88 -7.50
CA ARG A 194 6.11 -0.80 -6.23
C ARG A 194 6.67 0.22 -5.25
N SER A 195 7.94 0.63 -5.43
CA SER A 195 8.54 1.72 -4.65
C SER A 195 8.24 3.07 -5.26
N PHE A 196 8.03 4.08 -4.44
CA PHE A 196 7.86 5.46 -4.89
C PHE A 196 9.11 6.00 -5.58
N SER A 197 10.32 5.71 -5.07
CA SER A 197 11.54 6.39 -5.52
C SER A 197 12.83 5.69 -5.08
N SER A 198 13.94 6.15 -5.65
CA SER A 198 15.29 5.92 -5.10
C SER A 198 15.74 6.98 -4.09
N ASP A 199 14.93 8.01 -3.86
CA ASP A 199 15.20 9.05 -2.86
C ASP A 199 14.45 8.74 -1.55
N PRO A 200 15.15 8.49 -0.43
CA PRO A 200 14.54 8.08 0.83
C PRO A 200 13.62 9.13 1.44
N GLU A 201 13.89 10.42 1.25
CA GLU A 201 13.04 11.49 1.77
C GLU A 201 11.68 11.52 1.06
N LEU A 202 11.69 11.39 -0.27
CA LEU A 202 10.47 11.32 -1.07
C LEU A 202 9.64 10.07 -0.75
N VAL A 203 10.30 8.90 -0.62
CA VAL A 203 9.63 7.65 -0.19
C VAL A 203 8.94 7.85 1.16
N GLY A 204 9.66 8.38 2.15
CA GLY A 204 9.10 8.63 3.47
C GLY A 204 7.97 9.65 3.49
N GLU A 205 8.03 10.69 2.64
CA GLU A 205 6.99 11.72 2.52
C GLU A 205 5.69 11.16 1.95
N LEU A 206 5.77 10.44 0.83
CA LEU A 206 4.61 9.88 0.16
C LEU A 206 3.99 8.74 0.97
N ALA A 207 4.81 7.83 1.50
CA ALA A 207 4.34 6.75 2.36
C ALA A 207 3.65 7.27 3.63
N ALA A 208 4.16 8.35 4.25
CA ALA A 208 3.51 8.95 5.41
C ALA A 208 2.16 9.60 5.07
N ALA A 209 2.02 10.15 3.85
CA ALA A 209 0.74 10.69 3.38
C ALA A 209 -0.30 9.56 3.18
N GLU A 210 0.12 8.42 2.63
CA GLU A 210 -0.77 7.24 2.50
C GLU A 210 -1.15 6.65 3.86
N VAL A 211 -0.18 6.43 4.77
CA VAL A 211 -0.45 5.95 6.13
C VAL A 211 -1.50 6.81 6.83
N ALA A 212 -1.35 8.14 6.77
CA ALA A 212 -2.31 9.04 7.38
C ALA A 212 -3.72 8.87 6.79
N ALA A 213 -3.83 8.75 5.45
CA ALA A 213 -5.12 8.62 4.77
C ALA A 213 -5.79 7.26 5.03
N PHE A 214 -5.04 6.15 5.00
CA PHE A 214 -5.56 4.83 5.37
C PHE A 214 -6.12 4.85 6.80
N GLN A 215 -5.33 5.36 7.74
CA GLN A 215 -5.69 5.42 9.16
C GLN A 215 -6.87 6.36 9.44
N ASP A 216 -6.96 7.50 8.75
CA ASP A 216 -8.10 8.42 8.80
C ASP A 216 -9.36 7.76 8.21
N GLY A 217 -9.22 6.91 7.19
CA GLY A 217 -10.29 6.11 6.59
C GLY A 217 -10.72 4.88 7.43
N GLY A 218 -10.07 4.65 8.59
CA GLY A 218 -10.38 3.53 9.49
C GLY A 218 -9.75 2.19 9.06
N VAL A 219 -8.83 2.20 8.11
CA VAL A 219 -8.07 1.02 7.66
C VAL A 219 -6.69 1.04 8.31
N VAL A 220 -6.28 -0.10 8.85
CA VAL A 220 -4.94 -0.30 9.42
C VAL A 220 -3.91 -0.24 8.30
N ALA A 221 -2.90 0.62 8.42
CA ALA A 221 -1.80 0.75 7.47
C ALA A 221 -0.57 -0.05 7.93
N VAL A 222 0.15 -0.63 6.97
CA VAL A 222 1.33 -1.47 7.22
C VAL A 222 2.53 -0.98 6.42
N ALA A 223 3.54 -0.42 7.10
CA ALA A 223 4.81 -0.04 6.45
C ALA A 223 5.64 -1.29 6.13
N LYS A 224 6.08 -1.45 4.88
CA LYS A 224 6.81 -2.65 4.43
C LYS A 224 7.92 -2.33 3.43
N HIS A 225 8.99 -3.12 3.39
CA HIS A 225 9.33 -4.33 4.17
C HIS A 225 10.57 -4.05 5.03
N PHE A 226 10.38 -3.91 6.34
CA PHE A 226 11.50 -3.57 7.24
C PHE A 226 12.53 -4.72 7.29
N PRO A 227 13.84 -4.45 7.23
CA PRO A 227 14.53 -3.15 7.34
C PRO A 227 14.86 -2.49 5.98
N GLY A 228 14.21 -2.87 4.88
CA GLY A 228 14.37 -2.37 3.53
C GLY A 228 14.69 -3.48 2.53
N HIS A 229 13.89 -3.56 1.45
CA HIS A 229 13.98 -4.59 0.41
C HIS A 229 14.34 -4.00 -0.97
N GLY A 230 14.63 -2.69 -1.03
CA GLY A 230 14.82 -1.96 -2.28
C GLY A 230 16.14 -2.21 -3.02
N ASP A 231 17.12 -2.88 -2.38
CA ASP A 231 18.46 -3.15 -2.94
C ASP A 231 18.76 -4.66 -3.01
N THR A 232 17.91 -5.41 -3.69
CA THR A 232 18.10 -6.84 -3.90
C THR A 232 18.05 -7.20 -5.39
N ASP A 233 18.77 -8.25 -5.76
CA ASP A 233 18.74 -8.88 -7.08
C ASP A 233 18.08 -10.28 -7.04
N VAL A 234 17.57 -10.69 -5.87
CA VAL A 234 16.87 -11.96 -5.64
C VAL A 234 15.47 -11.68 -5.13
N ASP A 235 14.48 -12.37 -5.68
CA ASP A 235 13.11 -12.35 -5.22
C ASP A 235 12.94 -13.22 -3.97
N SER A 236 12.51 -12.63 -2.86
CA SER A 236 12.29 -13.31 -1.57
C SER A 236 11.20 -14.40 -1.61
N HIS A 237 10.31 -14.38 -2.63
CA HIS A 237 9.37 -15.48 -2.86
C HIS A 237 10.06 -16.78 -3.31
N THR A 238 11.23 -16.68 -3.94
CA THR A 238 11.94 -17.82 -4.57
C THR A 238 13.29 -18.14 -3.94
N GLY A 239 13.83 -17.25 -3.11
CA GLY A 239 15.14 -17.42 -2.45
C GLY A 239 15.34 -16.46 -1.30
N LEU A 240 16.48 -16.54 -0.61
CA LEU A 240 16.85 -15.61 0.46
C LEU A 240 17.76 -14.52 -0.11
N PRO A 241 17.27 -13.26 -0.26
CA PRO A 241 18.08 -12.15 -0.70
C PRO A 241 19.13 -11.76 0.35
N VAL A 242 20.31 -11.35 -0.12
CA VAL A 242 21.37 -10.83 0.73
C VAL A 242 21.63 -9.37 0.37
N ILE A 243 21.46 -8.48 1.32
CA ILE A 243 21.72 -7.04 1.18
C ILE A 243 22.98 -6.71 1.98
N ASP A 244 24.12 -6.54 1.28
CA ASP A 244 25.44 -6.33 1.90
C ASP A 244 25.74 -4.83 2.03
N LYS A 245 24.87 -4.11 2.78
CA LYS A 245 25.05 -2.68 3.11
C LYS A 245 25.68 -2.53 4.49
N SER A 246 26.61 -1.57 4.61
CA SER A 246 27.08 -1.13 5.92
C SER A 246 25.97 -0.44 6.71
N ARG A 247 26.14 -0.39 8.04
CA ARG A 247 25.19 0.33 8.92
C ARG A 247 25.00 1.78 8.49
N ASP A 248 26.10 2.49 8.14
CA ASP A 248 26.06 3.89 7.71
C ASP A 248 25.30 4.08 6.37
N GLU A 249 25.36 3.10 5.46
CA GLU A 249 24.60 3.12 4.21
C GLU A 249 23.13 2.86 4.42
N TRP A 250 22.82 1.88 5.25
CA TRP A 250 21.43 1.57 5.63
C TRP A 250 20.77 2.76 6.35
N GLU A 251 21.46 3.40 7.30
CA GLU A 251 20.97 4.61 8.00
C GLU A 251 20.71 5.80 7.07
N ARG A 252 21.41 5.87 5.92
CA ARG A 252 21.20 6.95 4.95
C ARG A 252 20.13 6.64 3.92
N VAL A 253 19.90 5.37 3.60
CA VAL A 253 19.07 4.97 2.45
C VAL A 253 17.78 4.29 2.91
N ASP A 254 17.88 3.19 3.67
CA ASP A 254 16.71 2.36 3.94
C ASP A 254 15.97 2.76 5.22
N LEU A 255 16.69 3.26 6.24
CA LEU A 255 16.11 3.65 7.53
C LEU A 255 15.19 4.87 7.48
N PRO A 256 15.47 5.95 6.74
CA PRO A 256 14.73 7.21 6.86
C PRO A 256 13.22 7.09 6.60
N PRO A 257 12.71 6.32 5.59
CA PRO A 257 11.28 6.12 5.43
C PRO A 257 10.65 5.46 6.65
N PHE A 258 11.24 4.38 7.18
CA PHE A 258 10.69 3.68 8.36
C PHE A 258 10.69 4.55 9.60
N GLN A 259 11.77 5.30 9.87
CA GLN A 259 11.79 6.25 10.99
C GLN A 259 10.67 7.28 10.87
N ARG A 260 10.48 7.84 9.67
CA ARG A 260 9.40 8.81 9.42
C ARG A 260 8.01 8.20 9.65
N LEU A 261 7.78 6.95 9.25
CA LEU A 261 6.51 6.25 9.45
C LEU A 261 6.26 5.90 10.92
N VAL A 262 7.31 5.52 11.65
CA VAL A 262 7.25 5.32 13.11
C VAL A 262 6.90 6.63 13.81
N ASP A 263 7.56 7.73 13.45
CA ASP A 263 7.28 9.06 14.01
C ASP A 263 5.86 9.56 13.65
N ALA A 264 5.33 9.14 12.50
CA ALA A 264 3.96 9.43 12.08
C ALA A 264 2.91 8.53 12.75
N GLY A 265 3.32 7.51 13.52
CA GLY A 265 2.43 6.62 14.25
C GLY A 265 1.76 5.56 13.35
N VAL A 266 2.52 4.96 12.44
CA VAL A 266 2.03 3.83 11.64
C VAL A 266 1.56 2.67 12.53
N ASP A 267 0.43 2.08 12.18
CA ASP A 267 -0.22 1.03 12.97
C ASP A 267 0.58 -0.27 13.02
N MET A 268 1.07 -0.71 11.86
CA MET A 268 1.84 -1.95 11.72
C MET A 268 3.10 -1.74 10.89
N VAL A 269 4.11 -2.56 11.17
CA VAL A 269 5.31 -2.72 10.36
C VAL A 269 5.44 -4.19 9.97
N MET A 270 5.65 -4.46 8.67
CA MET A 270 5.93 -5.79 8.15
C MET A 270 7.42 -5.98 7.97
N THR A 271 7.93 -7.13 8.42
CA THR A 271 9.35 -7.50 8.25
C THR A 271 9.61 -8.08 6.86
N ALA A 272 10.87 -7.97 6.40
CA ALA A 272 11.32 -8.59 5.15
C ALA A 272 12.04 -9.93 5.40
N HIS A 273 11.91 -10.86 4.44
CA HIS A 273 12.73 -12.08 4.41
C HIS A 273 14.05 -11.80 3.68
N VAL A 274 14.88 -10.94 4.24
CA VAL A 274 16.19 -10.54 3.70
C VAL A 274 17.29 -10.77 4.72
N LEU A 275 18.47 -11.15 4.26
CA LEU A 275 19.67 -11.29 5.09
C LEU A 275 20.50 -10.00 4.99
N MET A 276 20.82 -9.40 6.14
CA MET A 276 21.64 -8.18 6.23
C MET A 276 22.87 -8.40 7.13
N PRO A 277 23.92 -9.05 6.62
CA PRO A 277 25.06 -9.52 7.45
C PRO A 277 25.81 -8.42 8.19
N GLN A 278 25.81 -7.19 7.65
CA GLN A 278 26.53 -6.07 8.27
C GLN A 278 25.69 -5.30 9.31
N LEU A 279 24.39 -5.60 9.43
CA LEU A 279 23.54 -5.00 10.46
C LEU A 279 23.44 -5.82 11.75
N GLY A 280 24.16 -6.94 11.85
CA GLY A 280 24.33 -7.65 13.10
C GLY A 280 23.87 -9.11 13.13
N ASP A 281 23.17 -9.59 12.10
CA ASP A 281 22.76 -10.99 12.00
C ASP A 281 23.13 -11.54 10.62
N ALA A 282 24.18 -12.37 10.60
CA ALA A 282 24.74 -12.88 9.35
C ALA A 282 24.10 -14.21 8.88
N GLU A 283 23.29 -14.84 9.72
CA GLU A 283 22.78 -16.19 9.48
C GLU A 283 21.25 -16.27 9.46
N GLU A 284 20.54 -15.28 10.05
CA GLU A 284 19.08 -15.27 10.12
C GLU A 284 18.50 -14.15 9.27
N PRO A 285 17.43 -14.39 8.51
CA PRO A 285 16.70 -13.32 7.83
C PRO A 285 16.09 -12.33 8.84
N ALA A 286 15.87 -11.10 8.42
CA ALA A 286 15.40 -10.02 9.29
C ALA A 286 14.13 -10.40 10.08
N THR A 287 13.22 -11.15 9.48
CA THR A 287 12.00 -11.67 10.15
C THR A 287 12.31 -12.55 11.37
N LEU A 288 13.45 -13.22 11.40
CA LEU A 288 13.85 -14.13 12.48
C LEU A 288 14.93 -13.53 13.40
N SER A 289 15.34 -12.27 13.17
CA SER A 289 16.43 -11.62 13.89
C SER A 289 15.93 -10.81 15.09
N PRO A 290 16.20 -11.25 16.36
CA PRO A 290 15.92 -10.43 17.54
C PRO A 290 16.65 -9.09 17.53
N HIS A 291 17.85 -9.05 16.92
CA HIS A 291 18.62 -7.82 16.83
C HIS A 291 17.88 -6.76 15.97
N LEU A 292 17.34 -7.16 14.82
CA LEU A 292 16.67 -6.22 13.91
C LEU A 292 15.27 -5.85 14.42
N ILE A 293 14.45 -6.80 14.86
CA ILE A 293 13.09 -6.49 15.30
C ILE A 293 13.09 -5.87 16.70
N THR A 294 13.65 -6.56 17.68
CA THR A 294 13.64 -6.06 19.07
C THR A 294 14.66 -4.93 19.24
N GLY A 295 15.92 -5.15 18.86
CA GLY A 295 16.99 -4.17 19.06
C GLY A 295 16.81 -2.90 18.23
N VAL A 296 16.66 -3.03 16.91
CA VAL A 296 16.60 -1.86 16.05
C VAL A 296 15.18 -1.26 16.01
N LEU A 297 14.16 -2.03 15.56
CA LEU A 297 12.83 -1.48 15.37
C LEU A 297 12.17 -1.06 16.70
N ARG A 298 12.22 -1.90 17.73
CA ARG A 298 11.58 -1.60 19.03
C ARG A 298 12.39 -0.61 19.87
N GLU A 299 13.69 -0.91 20.10
CA GLU A 299 14.49 -0.18 21.09
C GLU A 299 15.14 1.08 20.51
N GLU A 300 15.73 1.01 19.29
CA GLU A 300 16.40 2.19 18.68
C GLU A 300 15.39 3.16 18.04
N LEU A 301 14.42 2.65 17.25
CA LEU A 301 13.42 3.48 16.60
C LEU A 301 12.24 3.82 17.51
N GLY A 302 12.08 3.11 18.63
CA GLY A 302 11.01 3.36 19.61
C GLY A 302 9.62 2.89 19.13
N TYR A 303 9.53 1.91 18.23
CA TYR A 303 8.27 1.44 17.70
C TYR A 303 7.52 0.51 18.67
N ASP A 304 6.31 0.86 19.09
CA ASP A 304 5.45 0.04 19.97
C ASP A 304 4.13 -0.41 19.31
N GLY A 305 4.01 -0.26 18.00
CA GLY A 305 2.89 -0.82 17.22
C GLY A 305 3.05 -2.33 16.96
N VAL A 306 2.14 -2.90 16.18
CA VAL A 306 2.15 -4.32 15.83
C VAL A 306 3.21 -4.59 14.76
N VAL A 307 4.04 -5.61 14.98
CA VAL A 307 4.96 -6.14 13.96
C VAL A 307 4.37 -7.42 13.39
N THR A 308 4.12 -7.43 12.08
CA THR A 308 3.75 -8.64 11.33
C THR A 308 4.93 -9.17 10.55
N THR A 309 5.01 -10.47 10.34
CA THR A 309 5.96 -11.03 9.39
C THR A 309 5.51 -10.74 7.95
N ASP A 310 6.40 -10.76 6.99
CA ASP A 310 6.04 -11.08 5.62
C ASP A 310 5.51 -12.52 5.56
N ALA A 311 4.96 -12.93 4.42
CA ALA A 311 4.29 -14.23 4.26
C ALA A 311 5.24 -15.41 4.56
N LEU A 312 4.93 -16.20 5.60
CA LEU A 312 5.79 -17.28 6.07
C LEU A 312 5.84 -18.49 5.11
N ASN A 313 4.98 -18.53 4.09
CA ASN A 313 5.04 -19.53 3.03
C ASN A 313 6.09 -19.22 1.94
N MET A 314 6.79 -18.07 2.01
CA MET A 314 7.84 -17.68 1.06
C MET A 314 9.14 -18.45 1.32
N GLU A 315 9.85 -18.82 0.23
CA GLU A 315 11.09 -19.58 0.32
C GLU A 315 12.22 -18.84 1.06
N GLY A 316 12.23 -17.49 1.04
CA GLY A 316 13.25 -16.68 1.70
C GLY A 316 13.40 -16.92 3.19
N VAL A 317 12.33 -17.29 3.90
CA VAL A 317 12.37 -17.54 5.35
C VAL A 317 12.48 -19.03 5.70
N ARG A 318 12.16 -19.92 4.74
CA ARG A 318 12.04 -21.39 4.96
C ARG A 318 13.32 -22.19 4.67
N GLN A 319 14.41 -21.51 4.23
CA GLN A 319 15.63 -22.19 3.79
C GLN A 319 16.47 -22.78 4.95
N THR A 320 16.38 -22.21 6.13
CA THR A 320 17.25 -22.55 7.26
C THR A 320 16.55 -23.33 8.36
N HIS A 321 15.21 -23.24 8.46
CA HIS A 321 14.41 -23.85 9.52
C HIS A 321 13.15 -24.51 8.95
N ASP A 322 12.56 -25.46 9.66
CA ASP A 322 11.23 -25.97 9.35
C ASP A 322 10.14 -24.96 9.73
N ASP A 323 8.97 -25.10 9.13
CA ASP A 323 7.88 -24.12 9.24
C ASP A 323 7.40 -23.87 10.68
N GLY A 324 7.44 -24.90 11.55
CA GLY A 324 7.11 -24.74 12.98
C GLY A 324 8.16 -23.93 13.72
N GLU A 325 9.46 -24.20 13.49
CA GLU A 325 10.55 -23.44 14.09
C GLU A 325 10.61 -22.00 13.55
N VAL A 326 10.30 -21.76 12.28
CA VAL A 326 10.15 -20.41 11.72
C VAL A 326 9.12 -19.60 12.50
N ALA A 327 7.93 -20.16 12.76
CA ALA A 327 6.90 -19.49 13.54
C ALA A 327 7.38 -19.14 14.96
N VAL A 328 8.02 -20.09 15.65
CA VAL A 328 8.56 -19.86 17.01
C VAL A 328 9.66 -18.79 17.00
N ARG A 329 10.59 -18.83 16.05
CA ARG A 329 11.69 -17.85 15.93
C ARG A 329 11.19 -16.45 15.60
N ALA A 330 10.18 -16.31 14.74
CA ALA A 330 9.58 -15.02 14.45
C ALA A 330 9.00 -14.36 15.71
N VAL A 331 8.28 -15.13 16.57
CA VAL A 331 7.79 -14.63 17.86
C VAL A 331 8.94 -14.26 18.79
N LEU A 332 9.98 -15.10 18.88
CA LEU A 332 11.17 -14.83 19.71
C LEU A 332 11.95 -13.60 19.21
N ALA A 333 11.95 -13.34 17.91
CA ALA A 333 12.57 -12.15 17.33
C ALA A 333 11.84 -10.85 17.68
N GLY A 334 10.54 -10.92 17.98
CA GLY A 334 9.75 -9.74 18.34
C GLY A 334 8.52 -9.49 17.46
N ALA A 335 8.22 -10.38 16.49
CA ALA A 335 7.00 -10.33 15.70
C ALA A 335 5.78 -10.61 16.58
N ASP A 336 4.69 -9.90 16.32
CA ASP A 336 3.41 -10.05 17.03
C ASP A 336 2.39 -10.84 16.20
N GLN A 337 2.53 -10.83 14.85
CA GLN A 337 1.67 -11.60 13.95
C GLN A 337 2.50 -12.45 12.98
N LEU A 338 1.97 -13.62 12.68
CA LEU A 338 2.52 -14.64 11.79
C LEU A 338 1.62 -14.72 10.56
N LEU A 339 2.03 -13.98 9.51
CA LEU A 339 1.25 -13.89 8.27
C LEU A 339 1.46 -15.13 7.41
N MET A 340 0.37 -15.72 6.94
CA MET A 340 0.36 -16.82 5.98
C MET A 340 1.27 -18.00 6.35
N PRO A 341 1.19 -18.55 7.57
CA PRO A 341 1.92 -19.78 7.85
C PRO A 341 1.47 -20.88 6.85
N PRO A 342 2.41 -21.63 6.25
CA PRO A 342 2.06 -22.61 5.22
C PRO A 342 1.19 -23.76 5.75
N ASP A 343 1.30 -24.06 7.03
CA ASP A 343 0.46 -25.00 7.78
C ASP A 343 0.08 -24.36 9.13
N VAL A 344 -1.20 -23.99 9.22
CA VAL A 344 -1.77 -23.30 10.41
C VAL A 344 -1.69 -24.18 11.66
N ASP A 345 -2.00 -25.47 11.53
CA ASP A 345 -1.96 -26.41 12.67
C ASP A 345 -0.54 -26.59 13.20
N LEU A 346 0.42 -26.71 12.30
CA LEU A 346 1.84 -26.82 12.66
C LEU A 346 2.35 -25.54 13.36
N ALA A 347 2.09 -24.36 12.78
CA ALA A 347 2.52 -23.09 13.36
C ALA A 347 1.90 -22.85 14.74
N TYR A 348 0.58 -23.07 14.85
CA TYR A 348 -0.15 -22.98 16.11
C TYR A 348 0.41 -23.92 17.17
N SER A 349 0.56 -25.22 16.83
CA SER A 349 1.05 -26.22 17.78
C SER A 349 2.50 -25.99 18.20
N ALA A 350 3.34 -25.51 17.27
CA ALA A 350 4.74 -25.20 17.57
C ALA A 350 4.87 -24.01 18.54
N VAL A 351 4.11 -22.93 18.32
CA VAL A 351 4.11 -21.76 19.21
C VAL A 351 3.54 -22.13 20.58
N LEU A 352 2.40 -22.85 20.61
CA LEU A 352 1.78 -23.30 21.87
C LEU A 352 2.75 -24.15 22.70
N SER A 353 3.37 -25.17 22.09
CA SER A 353 4.36 -26.00 22.75
C SER A 353 5.57 -25.20 23.22
N ALA A 354 6.04 -24.23 22.44
CA ALA A 354 7.16 -23.37 22.82
C ALA A 354 6.85 -22.51 24.05
N VAL A 355 5.59 -22.11 24.25
CA VAL A 355 5.15 -21.40 25.46
C VAL A 355 5.06 -22.38 26.65
N GLU A 356 4.42 -23.54 26.47
CA GLU A 356 4.30 -24.57 27.52
C GLU A 356 5.67 -25.07 28.02
N GLU A 357 6.65 -25.15 27.13
CA GLU A 357 8.04 -25.53 27.44
C GLU A 357 8.88 -24.37 27.99
N GLY A 358 8.37 -23.15 27.97
CA GLY A 358 9.07 -21.95 28.45
C GLY A 358 10.16 -21.44 27.49
N ARG A 359 10.16 -21.84 26.21
CA ARG A 359 10.98 -21.24 25.15
C ARG A 359 10.52 -19.84 24.82
N ILE A 360 9.21 -19.64 24.71
CA ILE A 360 8.55 -18.32 24.67
C ILE A 360 7.97 -18.10 26.07
N SER A 361 8.29 -16.98 26.71
CA SER A 361 7.67 -16.68 28.00
C SER A 361 6.22 -16.22 27.82
N GLU A 362 5.37 -16.46 28.83
CA GLU A 362 3.99 -15.96 28.81
C GLU A 362 3.94 -14.42 28.69
N GLU A 363 4.91 -13.72 29.32
CA GLU A 363 5.03 -12.27 29.23
C GLU A 363 5.28 -11.83 27.79
N ARG A 364 6.15 -12.54 27.03
CA ARG A 364 6.40 -12.22 25.61
C ARG A 364 5.15 -12.45 24.75
N LEU A 365 4.40 -13.51 25.00
CA LEU A 365 3.13 -13.77 24.34
C LEU A 365 2.12 -12.67 24.66
N ASP A 366 1.97 -12.33 25.94
CA ASP A 366 1.04 -11.31 26.43
C ASP A 366 1.36 -9.92 25.85
N GLU A 367 2.63 -9.55 25.68
CA GLU A 367 3.04 -8.32 25.01
C GLU A 367 2.52 -8.25 23.57
N SER A 368 2.64 -9.33 22.79
CA SER A 368 2.12 -9.38 21.45
C SER A 368 0.60 -9.23 21.39
N VAL A 369 -0.09 -10.01 22.22
CA VAL A 369 -1.56 -9.97 22.26
C VAL A 369 -2.06 -8.60 22.71
N LEU A 370 -1.39 -7.96 23.69
CA LEU A 370 -1.73 -6.59 24.10
C LEU A 370 -1.60 -5.58 22.96
N ARG A 371 -0.54 -5.64 22.15
CA ARG A 371 -0.39 -4.76 20.98
C ARG A 371 -1.52 -4.97 19.96
N ILE A 372 -1.85 -6.23 19.67
CA ILE A 372 -2.95 -6.60 18.78
C ILE A 372 -4.30 -6.07 19.32
N LEU A 373 -4.60 -6.31 20.59
CA LEU A 373 -5.86 -5.85 21.20
C LEU A 373 -5.96 -4.33 21.25
N ARG A 374 -4.87 -3.64 21.62
CA ARG A 374 -4.82 -2.17 21.61
C ARG A 374 -5.09 -1.60 20.22
N LEU A 375 -4.52 -2.20 19.18
CA LEU A 375 -4.75 -1.74 17.82
C LEU A 375 -6.19 -1.98 17.38
N LYS A 376 -6.75 -3.16 17.65
CA LYS A 376 -8.17 -3.47 17.37
C LYS A 376 -9.12 -2.50 18.08
N LEU A 377 -8.84 -2.16 19.34
CA LEU A 377 -9.62 -1.18 20.12
C LEU A 377 -9.48 0.23 19.55
N ARG A 378 -8.26 0.68 19.28
CA ARG A 378 -8.00 2.02 18.72
C ARG A 378 -8.67 2.22 17.35
N ARG A 379 -8.73 1.17 16.53
CA ARG A 379 -9.40 1.18 15.22
C ARG A 379 -10.90 0.89 15.30
N GLY A 380 -11.46 0.72 16.51
CA GLY A 380 -12.89 0.57 16.74
C GLY A 380 -13.48 -0.75 16.22
N LEU A 381 -12.66 -1.81 16.06
CA LEU A 381 -13.13 -3.08 15.49
C LEU A 381 -14.20 -3.76 16.38
N PHE A 382 -14.16 -3.53 17.69
CA PHE A 382 -15.13 -4.10 18.62
C PHE A 382 -16.54 -3.52 18.48
N ASP A 383 -16.63 -2.29 17.98
CA ASP A 383 -17.90 -1.55 17.79
C ASP A 383 -18.22 -1.35 16.30
N ALA A 384 -17.47 -1.99 15.39
CA ALA A 384 -17.65 -1.82 13.96
C ALA A 384 -19.02 -2.31 13.49
N ALA A 385 -19.73 -1.46 12.76
CA ALA A 385 -20.97 -1.86 12.11
C ALA A 385 -20.69 -2.83 10.96
N PRO A 386 -21.56 -3.81 10.71
CA PRO A 386 -21.44 -4.66 9.52
C PRO A 386 -21.40 -3.84 8.23
N ALA A 387 -20.63 -4.30 7.25
CA ALA A 387 -20.57 -3.70 5.92
C ALA A 387 -21.93 -3.81 5.22
N ASP A 388 -22.38 -2.73 4.60
CA ASP A 388 -23.64 -2.68 3.85
C ASP A 388 -23.39 -3.01 2.38
N ALA A 389 -24.02 -4.06 1.87
CA ALA A 389 -23.81 -4.56 0.51
C ALA A 389 -24.22 -3.54 -0.58
N GLU A 390 -25.26 -2.74 -0.36
CA GLU A 390 -25.69 -1.71 -1.31
C GLU A 390 -24.69 -0.54 -1.32
N GLN A 391 -24.21 -0.13 -0.15
CA GLN A 391 -23.16 0.88 -0.03
C GLN A 391 -21.85 0.41 -0.66
N ALA A 392 -21.46 -0.84 -0.47
CA ALA A 392 -20.27 -1.44 -1.08
C ALA A 392 -20.31 -1.35 -2.61
N ALA A 393 -21.45 -1.71 -3.22
CA ALA A 393 -21.64 -1.60 -4.66
C ALA A 393 -21.61 -0.13 -5.17
N GLN A 394 -22.12 0.81 -4.38
CA GLN A 394 -22.08 2.24 -4.72
C GLN A 394 -20.64 2.77 -4.68
N VAL A 395 -19.89 2.48 -3.62
CA VAL A 395 -18.50 2.92 -3.47
C VAL A 395 -17.62 2.36 -4.58
N ALA A 396 -17.81 1.09 -4.95
CA ALA A 396 -17.06 0.46 -6.05
C ALA A 396 -17.25 1.14 -7.42
N THR A 397 -18.30 1.95 -7.61
CA THR A 397 -18.58 2.65 -8.87
C THR A 397 -18.49 4.16 -8.75
N GLN A 398 -17.88 4.66 -7.69
CA GLN A 398 -17.83 6.09 -7.38
C GLN A 398 -16.97 6.86 -8.38
N PRO A 399 -17.54 7.84 -9.15
CA PRO A 399 -16.80 8.55 -10.19
C PRO A 399 -15.60 9.33 -9.65
N GLU A 400 -15.70 9.85 -8.43
CA GLU A 400 -14.67 10.66 -7.78
C GLU A 400 -13.36 9.89 -7.60
N HIS A 401 -13.43 8.58 -7.35
CA HIS A 401 -12.26 7.71 -7.25
C HIS A 401 -11.57 7.51 -8.60
N HIS A 402 -12.35 7.31 -9.66
CA HIS A 402 -11.81 7.21 -11.02
C HIS A 402 -11.18 8.53 -11.48
N GLU A 403 -11.79 9.68 -11.13
CA GLU A 403 -11.21 10.99 -11.41
C GLU A 403 -9.90 11.21 -10.63
N ALA A 404 -9.83 10.75 -9.37
CA ALA A 404 -8.58 10.79 -8.58
C ALA A 404 -7.48 9.94 -9.22
N ALA A 405 -7.80 8.72 -9.66
CA ALA A 405 -6.86 7.85 -10.37
C ALA A 405 -6.31 8.52 -11.65
N GLN A 406 -7.19 9.18 -12.42
CA GLN A 406 -6.77 9.91 -13.61
C GLN A 406 -5.88 11.13 -13.28
N ARG A 407 -6.17 11.86 -12.18
CA ARG A 407 -5.30 12.97 -11.73
C ARG A 407 -3.88 12.50 -11.39
N VAL A 408 -3.77 11.37 -10.66
CA VAL A 408 -2.46 10.76 -10.35
C VAL A 408 -1.72 10.39 -11.64
N ALA A 409 -2.41 9.72 -12.57
CA ALA A 409 -1.82 9.33 -13.85
C ALA A 409 -1.35 10.54 -14.66
N ASP A 410 -2.20 11.57 -14.80
CA ASP A 410 -1.84 12.78 -15.57
C ASP A 410 -0.62 13.51 -14.97
N ALA A 411 -0.54 13.61 -13.65
CA ALA A 411 0.56 14.28 -12.95
C ALA A 411 1.89 13.52 -13.05
N SER A 412 1.83 12.18 -13.22
CA SER A 412 3.01 11.31 -13.24
C SER A 412 3.74 11.29 -14.58
N VAL A 413 3.07 11.58 -15.71
CA VAL A 413 3.67 11.42 -17.04
C VAL A 413 4.96 12.22 -17.16
N THR A 414 6.07 11.50 -17.37
CA THR A 414 7.41 12.07 -17.45
C THR A 414 7.94 12.01 -18.88
N LEU A 415 8.17 13.17 -19.48
CA LEU A 415 8.79 13.28 -20.80
C LEU A 415 10.31 13.32 -20.62
N LEU A 416 11.01 12.28 -21.10
CA LEU A 416 12.45 12.14 -20.95
C LEU A 416 13.23 12.50 -22.21
N ARG A 417 12.56 12.44 -23.36
CA ARG A 417 13.12 12.82 -24.66
C ARG A 417 12.06 13.44 -25.53
N ASN A 418 12.41 14.48 -26.27
CA ASN A 418 11.57 15.12 -27.27
C ASN A 418 12.45 15.80 -28.35
N THR A 419 13.05 14.98 -29.20
CA THR A 419 13.98 15.43 -30.27
C THR A 419 13.21 16.26 -31.30
N ASN A 420 13.70 17.43 -31.63
CA ASN A 420 13.09 18.36 -32.59
C ASN A 420 11.64 18.79 -32.25
N GLY A 421 11.19 18.60 -31.02
CA GLY A 421 9.82 18.94 -30.60
C GLY A 421 8.75 18.10 -31.32
N VAL A 422 8.97 16.77 -31.40
CA VAL A 422 7.99 15.84 -31.98
C VAL A 422 6.66 15.88 -31.23
N LEU A 423 6.72 15.97 -29.90
CA LEU A 423 5.53 16.15 -29.06
C LEU A 423 5.32 17.62 -28.70
N PRO A 424 4.05 18.07 -28.62
CA PRO A 424 2.83 17.33 -28.89
C PRO A 424 2.61 17.12 -30.40
N LEU A 425 1.94 16.01 -30.76
CA LEU A 425 1.58 15.75 -32.14
C LEU A 425 0.53 16.75 -32.63
N ALA A 426 0.60 17.09 -33.93
CA ALA A 426 -0.44 17.93 -34.53
C ALA A 426 -1.81 17.20 -34.49
N ARG A 427 -2.89 17.92 -34.21
CA ARG A 427 -4.25 17.32 -34.13
C ARG A 427 -4.71 16.65 -35.45
N THR A 428 -4.06 16.97 -36.55
CA THR A 428 -4.33 16.37 -37.88
C THR A 428 -3.42 15.16 -38.17
N ALA A 429 -2.55 14.79 -37.24
CA ALA A 429 -1.59 13.71 -37.45
C ALA A 429 -2.30 12.35 -37.57
N THR A 430 -1.77 11.53 -38.49
CA THR A 430 -2.13 10.12 -38.59
C THR A 430 -1.09 9.31 -37.82
N VAL A 431 -1.55 8.53 -36.85
CA VAL A 431 -0.70 7.81 -35.90
C VAL A 431 -0.89 6.31 -36.05
N HIS A 432 0.19 5.55 -36.08
CA HIS A 432 0.16 4.09 -35.96
C HIS A 432 0.60 3.72 -34.55
N VAL A 433 -0.21 2.88 -33.84
CA VAL A 433 0.06 2.47 -32.46
C VAL A 433 0.45 0.99 -32.42
N LEU A 434 1.52 0.65 -31.71
CA LEU A 434 2.08 -0.69 -31.63
C LEU A 434 2.45 -1.03 -30.16
N GLY A 435 2.66 -2.31 -29.89
CA GLY A 435 3.24 -2.81 -28.64
C GLY A 435 2.25 -2.97 -27.51
N VAL A 436 2.73 -2.86 -26.26
CA VAL A 436 1.93 -3.07 -25.07
C VAL A 436 0.87 -1.97 -24.95
N GLY A 437 -0.40 -2.35 -24.69
CA GLY A 437 -1.50 -1.38 -24.54
C GLY A 437 -1.84 -0.60 -25.81
N ALA A 438 -1.48 -1.13 -27.01
CA ALA A 438 -1.68 -0.42 -28.28
C ALA A 438 -3.13 -0.12 -28.57
N GLU A 439 -4.06 -1.00 -28.19
CA GLU A 439 -5.49 -0.83 -28.40
C GLU A 439 -6.04 0.35 -27.58
N GLU A 440 -5.74 0.38 -26.28
CA GLU A 440 -6.22 1.41 -25.36
C GLU A 440 -5.57 2.77 -25.64
N ILE A 441 -4.25 2.80 -25.91
CA ILE A 441 -3.56 4.04 -26.33
C ILE A 441 -4.15 4.56 -27.64
N GLY A 442 -4.40 3.66 -28.62
CA GLY A 442 -5.00 4.00 -29.90
C GLY A 442 -6.42 4.56 -29.75
N ALA A 443 -7.25 3.92 -28.93
CA ALA A 443 -8.61 4.39 -28.63
C ALA A 443 -8.58 5.79 -27.98
N ALA A 444 -7.73 5.98 -26.96
CA ALA A 444 -7.59 7.27 -26.29
C ALA A 444 -7.12 8.39 -27.26
N LEU A 445 -6.17 8.10 -28.16
CA LEU A 445 -5.72 9.07 -29.19
C LEU A 445 -6.82 9.40 -30.17
N ALA A 446 -7.65 8.42 -30.57
CA ALA A 446 -8.80 8.64 -31.46
C ALA A 446 -9.88 9.50 -30.78
N ASP A 447 -10.19 9.27 -29.52
CA ASP A 447 -11.13 10.08 -28.73
C ASP A 447 -10.65 11.54 -28.57
N LEU A 448 -9.32 11.75 -28.56
CA LEU A 448 -8.68 13.07 -28.57
C LEU A 448 -8.63 13.71 -29.97
N GLY A 449 -9.15 13.03 -31.01
CA GLY A 449 -9.33 13.57 -32.36
C GLY A 449 -8.15 13.31 -33.31
N LEU A 450 -7.17 12.47 -32.95
CA LEU A 450 -6.14 12.04 -33.88
C LEU A 450 -6.66 10.93 -34.81
N THR A 451 -6.05 10.80 -36.00
CA THR A 451 -6.39 9.70 -36.91
C THR A 451 -5.48 8.50 -36.60
N VAL A 452 -6.07 7.39 -36.11
CA VAL A 452 -5.33 6.15 -35.87
C VAL A 452 -5.42 5.25 -37.10
N THR A 453 -4.28 4.67 -37.52
CA THR A 453 -4.17 3.82 -38.72
C THR A 453 -3.51 2.48 -38.39
N ASP A 454 -3.92 1.44 -39.13
CA ASP A 454 -3.34 0.09 -39.01
C ASP A 454 -2.03 -0.08 -39.82
N SER A 455 -1.57 0.97 -40.51
CA SER A 455 -0.44 0.92 -41.39
C SER A 455 0.71 1.83 -40.98
N LEU A 456 1.92 1.27 -40.86
CA LEU A 456 3.16 2.05 -40.73
C LEU A 456 3.39 3.00 -41.90
N SER A 457 2.97 2.58 -43.13
CA SER A 457 3.16 3.40 -44.33
C SER A 457 2.20 4.57 -44.34
N GLY A 458 2.75 5.79 -44.32
CA GLY A 458 1.97 7.03 -44.37
C GLY A 458 1.53 7.53 -43.00
N ALA A 459 1.94 6.91 -41.91
CA ALA A 459 1.79 7.47 -40.59
C ALA A 459 2.72 8.67 -40.40
N ASP A 460 2.21 9.75 -39.80
CA ASP A 460 2.99 10.95 -39.45
C ASP A 460 3.85 10.71 -38.20
N ALA A 461 3.43 9.76 -37.34
CA ALA A 461 4.18 9.29 -36.19
C ALA A 461 3.81 7.83 -35.83
N VAL A 462 4.71 7.12 -35.15
CA VAL A 462 4.47 5.79 -34.60
C VAL A 462 4.58 5.86 -33.08
N VAL A 463 3.53 5.48 -32.36
CA VAL A 463 3.55 5.34 -30.89
C VAL A 463 3.77 3.87 -30.55
N VAL A 464 4.75 3.58 -29.70
CA VAL A 464 5.08 2.21 -29.30
C VAL A 464 5.00 2.09 -27.80
N GLY A 465 4.01 1.34 -27.31
CA GLY A 465 3.94 0.97 -25.90
C GLY A 465 4.96 -0.10 -25.55
N THR A 466 5.70 0.10 -24.45
CA THR A 466 6.65 -0.90 -23.89
C THR A 466 6.38 -1.16 -22.42
N ASP A 467 6.80 -2.34 -21.94
CA ASP A 467 6.81 -2.71 -20.53
C ASP A 467 7.97 -3.69 -20.30
N GLY A 468 9.02 -3.24 -19.60
CA GLY A 468 10.22 -4.03 -19.35
C GLY A 468 11.03 -4.37 -20.60
N ALA A 469 11.05 -3.49 -21.61
CA ALA A 469 11.81 -3.68 -22.85
C ALA A 469 13.32 -3.87 -22.60
N ARG A 470 13.85 -3.42 -21.46
CA ARG A 470 15.23 -3.67 -21.04
C ARG A 470 15.57 -5.17 -21.00
N GLY A 471 14.62 -6.01 -20.56
CA GLY A 471 14.76 -7.47 -20.52
C GLY A 471 14.17 -8.21 -21.73
N ASP A 472 13.51 -7.49 -22.66
CA ASP A 472 12.73 -8.09 -23.75
C ASP A 472 13.23 -7.68 -25.14
N ALA A 473 14.01 -8.58 -25.76
CA ALA A 473 14.55 -8.36 -27.11
C ALA A 473 13.45 -8.30 -28.19
N GLU A 474 12.24 -8.80 -27.96
CA GLU A 474 11.15 -8.70 -28.93
C GLU A 474 10.58 -7.28 -28.96
N GLN A 475 10.36 -6.66 -27.80
CA GLN A 475 9.96 -5.26 -27.71
C GLN A 475 11.03 -4.33 -28.30
N GLN A 476 12.32 -4.57 -28.04
CA GLN A 476 13.41 -3.81 -28.65
C GLN A 476 13.37 -3.92 -30.20
N ARG A 477 13.14 -5.11 -30.75
CA ARG A 477 12.99 -5.31 -32.21
C ARG A 477 11.74 -4.63 -32.78
N LEU A 478 10.65 -4.56 -31.97
CA LEU A 478 9.44 -3.85 -32.36
C LEU A 478 9.71 -2.35 -32.54
N VAL A 479 10.39 -1.73 -31.58
CA VAL A 479 10.81 -0.32 -31.66
C VAL A 479 11.74 -0.09 -32.86
N ALA A 480 12.75 -0.95 -33.08
CA ALA A 480 13.63 -0.85 -34.24
C ALA A 480 12.88 -0.94 -35.58
N ARG A 481 11.82 -1.78 -35.68
CA ARG A 481 10.96 -1.83 -36.87
C ARG A 481 10.16 -0.54 -37.05
N ALA A 482 9.66 0.05 -35.98
CA ALA A 482 8.99 1.35 -36.03
C ALA A 482 9.94 2.43 -36.57
N GLN A 483 11.17 2.50 -36.06
CA GLN A 483 12.21 3.44 -36.54
C GLN A 483 12.57 3.23 -38.02
N ALA A 484 12.58 1.99 -38.49
CA ALA A 484 12.86 1.67 -39.90
C ALA A 484 11.76 2.20 -40.86
N SER A 485 10.57 2.60 -40.38
CA SER A 485 9.53 3.23 -41.18
C SER A 485 9.91 4.63 -41.67
N GLY A 486 10.84 5.32 -40.96
CA GLY A 486 11.25 6.69 -41.22
C GLY A 486 10.31 7.76 -40.64
N ALA A 487 9.17 7.36 -40.01
CA ALA A 487 8.34 8.25 -39.24
C ALA A 487 8.91 8.45 -37.81
N PRO A 488 8.71 9.59 -37.17
CA PRO A 488 9.08 9.79 -35.77
C PRO A 488 8.48 8.74 -34.86
N VAL A 489 9.29 8.19 -33.91
CA VAL A 489 8.89 7.16 -32.96
C VAL A 489 8.78 7.76 -31.57
N VAL A 490 7.59 7.61 -30.98
CA VAL A 490 7.25 7.96 -29.61
C VAL A 490 7.11 6.67 -28.80
N VAL A 491 7.98 6.46 -27.82
CA VAL A 491 7.86 5.33 -26.88
C VAL A 491 7.05 5.77 -25.66
N VAL A 492 6.14 4.91 -25.24
CA VAL A 492 5.38 5.01 -23.99
C VAL A 492 5.77 3.81 -23.12
N ALA A 493 6.71 4.02 -22.19
CA ALA A 493 7.14 3.02 -21.23
C ALA A 493 6.14 2.94 -20.07
N GLN A 494 5.47 1.79 -19.93
CA GLN A 494 4.37 1.59 -18.98
C GLN A 494 4.83 0.95 -17.67
N GLY A 495 5.99 0.29 -17.64
CA GLY A 495 6.64 -0.20 -16.43
C GLY A 495 7.63 0.81 -15.86
N THR A 496 8.78 0.32 -15.43
CA THR A 496 9.87 1.18 -14.96
C THR A 496 10.46 2.02 -16.12
N PRO A 497 11.07 3.20 -15.84
CA PRO A 497 11.60 4.06 -16.89
C PRO A 497 12.90 3.53 -17.51
N TYR A 498 13.41 2.39 -17.04
CA TYR A 498 14.69 1.81 -17.44
C TYR A 498 14.74 1.33 -18.89
N ASP A 499 13.59 1.21 -19.57
CA ASP A 499 13.51 0.90 -21.00
C ASP A 499 14.31 1.90 -21.85
N LEU A 500 14.44 3.16 -21.41
CA LEU A 500 15.21 4.17 -22.10
C LEU A 500 16.70 3.79 -22.24
N SER A 501 17.25 3.01 -21.31
CA SER A 501 18.66 2.57 -21.35
C SER A 501 19.00 1.70 -22.57
N VAL A 502 18.00 1.02 -23.14
CA VAL A 502 18.13 0.15 -24.33
C VAL A 502 17.45 0.71 -25.57
N LEU A 503 16.75 1.84 -25.46
CA LEU A 503 16.04 2.53 -26.55
C LEU A 503 16.54 3.99 -26.72
N PRO A 504 17.87 4.22 -26.84
CA PRO A 504 18.43 5.57 -26.74
C PRO A 504 18.13 6.48 -27.94
N ASP A 505 17.76 5.93 -29.10
CA ASP A 505 17.65 6.64 -30.37
C ASP A 505 16.23 6.95 -30.82
N VAL A 506 15.23 6.83 -29.90
CA VAL A 506 13.83 7.20 -30.21
C VAL A 506 13.65 8.72 -30.19
N ASP A 507 12.70 9.23 -31.01
CA ASP A 507 12.48 10.67 -31.15
C ASP A 507 11.81 11.29 -29.92
N ALA A 508 10.88 10.57 -29.28
CA ALA A 508 10.32 10.95 -27.99
C ALA A 508 10.16 9.74 -27.07
N PHE A 509 10.29 9.97 -25.76
CA PHE A 509 10.15 8.94 -24.73
C PHE A 509 9.36 9.47 -23.56
N LEU A 510 8.23 8.81 -23.28
CA LEU A 510 7.37 9.02 -22.11
C LEU A 510 7.49 7.83 -21.16
N ALA A 511 7.64 8.10 -19.85
CA ALA A 511 7.47 7.13 -18.81
C ALA A 511 6.14 7.40 -18.08
N VAL A 512 5.32 6.37 -17.89
CA VAL A 512 3.99 6.49 -17.24
C VAL A 512 3.84 5.60 -16.02
N TYR A 513 4.84 4.80 -15.72
CA TYR A 513 5.02 4.02 -14.48
C TYR A 513 3.85 3.13 -14.07
N SER A 514 3.00 2.73 -15.01
CA SER A 514 1.93 1.76 -14.76
C SER A 514 1.32 1.26 -16.06
N THR A 515 0.86 0.02 -16.06
CA THR A 515 0.08 -0.60 -17.14
C THR A 515 -1.42 -0.35 -17.01
N MET A 516 -1.86 0.42 -16.01
CA MET A 516 -3.28 0.73 -15.81
C MET A 516 -3.81 1.61 -16.94
N GLU A 517 -5.10 1.46 -17.26
CA GLU A 517 -5.77 2.20 -18.33
C GLU A 517 -5.61 3.71 -18.16
N VAL A 518 -5.76 4.23 -16.93
CA VAL A 518 -5.60 5.67 -16.64
C VAL A 518 -4.23 6.21 -17.05
N SER A 519 -3.17 5.42 -16.92
CA SER A 519 -1.81 5.79 -17.32
C SER A 519 -1.64 5.81 -18.84
N ARG A 520 -2.29 4.89 -19.56
CA ARG A 520 -2.33 4.88 -21.03
C ARG A 520 -3.11 6.09 -21.56
N VAL A 521 -4.24 6.42 -20.94
CA VAL A 521 -5.02 7.63 -21.25
C VAL A 521 -4.19 8.90 -20.98
N ALA A 522 -3.50 8.97 -19.85
CA ALA A 522 -2.61 10.10 -19.54
C ALA A 522 -1.48 10.26 -20.57
N ALA A 523 -0.84 9.14 -21.01
CA ALA A 523 0.13 9.17 -22.10
C ALA A 523 -0.47 9.74 -23.38
N ALA A 524 -1.67 9.29 -23.80
CA ALA A 524 -2.35 9.78 -24.99
C ALA A 524 -2.68 11.27 -24.90
N ARG A 525 -3.09 11.76 -23.73
CA ARG A 525 -3.36 13.20 -23.47
C ARG A 525 -2.10 14.04 -23.63
N VAL A 526 -0.96 13.54 -23.15
CA VAL A 526 0.35 14.21 -23.37
C VAL A 526 0.74 14.15 -24.84
N VAL A 527 0.64 12.99 -25.51
CA VAL A 527 0.95 12.87 -26.96
C VAL A 527 0.12 13.82 -27.81
N ALA A 528 -1.17 13.98 -27.48
CA ALA A 528 -2.09 14.88 -28.19
C ALA A 528 -1.95 16.37 -27.79
N GLY A 529 -1.18 16.69 -26.77
CA GLY A 529 -0.99 18.04 -26.25
C GLY A 529 -2.19 18.61 -25.49
N GLU A 530 -3.01 17.74 -24.92
CA GLU A 530 -4.10 18.16 -24.03
C GLU A 530 -3.58 18.49 -22.63
N VAL A 531 -2.58 17.72 -22.17
CA VAL A 531 -1.90 17.91 -20.89
C VAL A 531 -0.40 18.08 -21.15
N SER A 532 0.23 19.05 -20.48
CA SER A 532 1.69 19.20 -20.52
C SER A 532 2.32 18.20 -19.52
N PRO A 533 3.38 17.46 -19.90
CA PRO A 533 4.02 16.53 -19.00
C PRO A 533 4.65 17.27 -17.81
N SER A 534 4.33 16.87 -16.60
CA SER A 534 4.79 17.49 -15.35
C SER A 534 5.61 16.55 -14.48
N GLY A 535 5.54 15.25 -14.71
CA GLY A 535 6.26 14.25 -13.96
C GLY A 535 7.78 14.42 -14.01
N ARG A 536 8.46 13.93 -12.99
CA ARG A 536 9.92 13.93 -12.85
C ARG A 536 10.40 12.52 -12.53
N LEU A 537 11.55 12.12 -13.09
CA LEU A 537 12.13 10.81 -12.77
C LEU A 537 12.23 10.60 -11.26
N PRO A 538 11.63 9.52 -10.74
CA PRO A 538 11.76 9.16 -9.34
C PRO A 538 13.02 8.31 -9.06
N VAL A 539 13.72 7.87 -10.09
CA VAL A 539 14.90 7.00 -10.03
C VAL A 539 15.95 7.41 -11.07
N ASP A 540 17.20 6.99 -10.86
CA ASP A 540 18.25 7.13 -11.86
C ASP A 540 18.11 6.06 -12.95
N ILE A 541 18.41 6.41 -14.22
CA ILE A 541 18.37 5.46 -15.34
C ILE A 541 19.79 4.95 -15.61
N PRO A 542 20.08 3.65 -15.39
CA PRO A 542 21.40 3.09 -15.58
C PRO A 542 21.95 3.30 -17.00
N GLY A 543 23.22 3.71 -17.09
CA GLY A 543 23.93 3.89 -18.38
C GLY A 543 23.53 5.14 -19.14
N THR A 544 22.79 6.07 -18.53
CA THR A 544 22.43 7.38 -19.07
C THR A 544 22.88 8.50 -18.14
N GLU A 545 22.74 9.76 -18.59
CA GLU A 545 22.94 10.95 -17.74
C GLU A 545 21.65 11.39 -17.03
N LEU A 546 20.51 10.69 -17.27
CA LEU A 546 19.23 11.02 -16.69
C LEU A 546 19.05 10.34 -15.33
N GLY A 547 18.62 11.13 -14.36
CA GLY A 547 18.45 10.69 -12.97
C GLY A 547 17.31 11.36 -12.24
N PHE A 548 17.28 11.13 -10.96
CA PHE A 548 16.28 11.67 -10.05
C PHE A 548 16.03 13.17 -10.25
N GLY A 549 14.81 13.54 -10.56
CA GLY A 549 14.39 14.93 -10.77
C GLY A 549 14.36 15.37 -12.23
N ASP A 550 14.91 14.61 -13.15
CA ASP A 550 14.90 14.96 -14.57
C ASP A 550 13.50 14.79 -15.18
N GLY A 551 13.22 15.62 -16.19
CA GLY A 551 11.99 15.60 -16.96
C GLY A 551 11.83 16.87 -17.79
N LEU A 552 11.24 16.73 -18.96
CA LEU A 552 10.96 17.82 -19.89
C LEU A 552 9.50 18.27 -19.79
N SER A 553 9.22 19.45 -20.29
CA SER A 553 7.85 19.98 -20.51
C SER A 553 7.78 20.75 -21.81
N TYR A 554 6.57 21.02 -22.32
CA TYR A 554 6.34 21.85 -23.51
C TYR A 554 5.15 22.79 -23.34
#